data_7271a5c67abbaa8d41a35fb80f037ef2
#
_entry.id   7271a5c67abbaa8d41a35fb80f037ef2
#
_cell.length_a   1.000
_cell.length_b   1.000
_cell.length_c   1.000
_cell.angle_alpha   90.00
_cell.angle_beta   90.00
_cell.angle_gamma   90.00
#
_symmetry.space_group_name_H-M   'P 1'
#
loop_
_entity.id
_entity.type
_entity.pdbx_description
1 polymer ?
#
loop_
_entity_poly.entity_id
_entity_poly.type
_entity_poly.pdbx_seq_one_letter_code
_entity_poly.pdbx_strand_id
1 'polypeptide(L)'
;MRKSGKDIDRAKRWMEDWNFFIRDATTIRLDRKQREILSSLQFNENTSIRSCNSRGKDFVFACAGICRIYLVPKDVKVILTAPTGRQAYKIMMAELRKVLSTFKIPLDGRLMADGIKFYDKNGEERGDKFLISFKAGDKALDAWNGFHSLHTMILMTEATGIVQEIFNAAKGCLMGSEDPRLGLAFNPFKRTGESYRSTYSEEYIHFSLSALSSPNVRSKKMLISGQVDYHAVKRAINTEGWVQSITKEEFKPDLFDFKFEGQYYRPKDQFRIRILGEYPIESSDCLIPLEWLEASHRRWNKQRKVEDPKRITLDVAGMGRDKN
;
A
#
# COMPACT_ATOMS: atom_id res chain seq x y z
N MET A 1 -21.25 -34.77 -9.08
CA MET A 1 -21.07 -35.07 -7.62
C MET A 1 -21.81 -34.03 -6.80
N ARG A 2 -22.75 -34.45 -5.93
CA ARG A 2 -23.36 -33.54 -4.95
C ARG A 2 -22.30 -33.11 -3.94
N LYS A 3 -22.03 -31.80 -3.82
CA LYS A 3 -21.13 -31.27 -2.78
C LYS A 3 -21.71 -31.64 -1.40
N SER A 4 -20.89 -32.07 -0.46
CA SER A 4 -21.32 -32.36 0.89
C SER A 4 -21.73 -31.05 1.60
N GLY A 5 -22.64 -31.12 2.58
CA GLY A 5 -23.04 -29.95 3.37
C GLY A 5 -21.82 -29.23 3.98
N LYS A 6 -20.82 -29.98 4.43
CA LYS A 6 -19.56 -29.46 4.95
C LYS A 6 -18.75 -28.63 3.95
N ASP A 7 -18.79 -29.00 2.64
CA ASP A 7 -18.09 -28.25 1.59
C ASP A 7 -18.78 -26.92 1.30
N ILE A 8 -20.11 -26.89 1.40
CA ILE A 8 -20.92 -25.66 1.24
C ILE A 8 -20.64 -24.69 2.39
N ASP A 9 -20.64 -25.18 3.64
CA ASP A 9 -20.38 -24.35 4.81
C ASP A 9 -18.95 -23.80 4.80
N ARG A 10 -17.97 -24.61 4.36
CA ARG A 10 -16.59 -24.17 4.19
C ARG A 10 -16.46 -23.08 3.14
N ALA A 11 -17.15 -23.22 1.99
CA ALA A 11 -17.14 -22.21 0.94
C ALA A 11 -17.78 -20.88 1.38
N LYS A 12 -18.91 -20.93 2.12
CA LYS A 12 -19.51 -19.74 2.73
C LYS A 12 -18.55 -19.02 3.66
N ARG A 13 -17.89 -19.74 4.54
CA ARG A 13 -16.91 -19.18 5.46
C ARG A 13 -15.70 -18.55 4.75
N TRP A 14 -15.27 -19.09 3.61
CA TRP A 14 -14.24 -18.47 2.79
C TRP A 14 -14.66 -17.10 2.24
N MET A 15 -15.91 -16.97 1.82
CA MET A 15 -16.47 -15.70 1.32
C MET A 15 -16.59 -14.67 2.44
N GLU A 16 -16.93 -15.10 3.65
CA GLU A 16 -17.12 -14.26 4.83
C GLU A 16 -15.79 -13.82 5.46
N ASP A 17 -14.72 -14.62 5.34
CA ASP A 17 -13.41 -14.35 5.96
C ASP A 17 -12.24 -14.74 5.04
N TRP A 18 -11.65 -13.74 4.40
CA TRP A 18 -10.49 -13.94 3.52
C TRP A 18 -9.26 -14.45 4.27
N ASN A 19 -9.08 -14.11 5.54
CA ASN A 19 -8.00 -14.66 6.35
C ASN A 19 -8.19 -16.16 6.59
N PHE A 20 -9.44 -16.58 6.78
CA PHE A 20 -9.76 -17.99 6.88
C PHE A 20 -9.49 -18.71 5.54
N PHE A 21 -9.90 -18.13 4.41
CA PHE A 21 -9.63 -18.68 3.08
C PHE A 21 -8.14 -18.89 2.84
N ILE A 22 -7.31 -17.86 3.03
CA ILE A 22 -5.86 -17.96 2.84
C ILE A 22 -5.25 -19.03 3.75
N ARG A 23 -5.61 -19.05 5.02
CA ARG A 23 -5.10 -20.06 5.98
C ARG A 23 -5.51 -21.48 5.64
N ASP A 24 -6.74 -21.67 5.22
CA ASP A 24 -7.35 -22.99 4.99
C ASP A 24 -6.96 -23.56 3.62
N ALA A 25 -7.04 -22.76 2.57
CA ALA A 25 -6.83 -23.17 1.19
C ALA A 25 -5.35 -23.14 0.74
N THR A 26 -4.45 -22.50 1.51
CA THR A 26 -3.04 -22.33 1.14
C THR A 26 -2.07 -22.78 2.23
N THR A 27 -0.77 -22.76 1.94
CA THR A 27 0.30 -22.92 2.95
C THR A 27 0.78 -21.58 3.51
N ILE A 28 0.17 -20.46 3.15
CA ILE A 28 0.56 -19.11 3.55
C ILE A 28 0.28 -18.87 5.04
N ARG A 29 1.24 -18.21 5.69
CA ARG A 29 1.10 -17.68 7.04
C ARG A 29 1.28 -16.17 7.01
N LEU A 30 0.18 -15.44 7.18
CA LEU A 30 0.19 -13.99 7.32
C LEU A 30 0.48 -13.60 8.78
N ASP A 31 1.30 -12.57 8.98
CA ASP A 31 1.44 -11.98 10.31
C ASP A 31 0.19 -11.18 10.72
N ARG A 32 0.19 -10.71 11.97
CA ARG A 32 -0.97 -9.99 12.51
C ARG A 32 -1.34 -8.77 11.65
N LYS A 33 -0.34 -7.95 11.27
CA LYS A 33 -0.58 -6.74 10.48
C LYS A 33 -1.05 -7.05 9.07
N GLN A 34 -0.51 -8.08 8.45
CA GLN A 34 -0.96 -8.53 7.13
C GLN A 34 -2.40 -9.04 7.17
N ARG A 35 -2.82 -9.72 8.25
CA ARG A 35 -4.22 -10.13 8.43
C ARG A 35 -5.16 -8.94 8.64
N GLU A 36 -4.75 -7.96 9.45
CA GLU A 36 -5.54 -6.73 9.66
C GLU A 36 -5.75 -5.99 8.31
N ILE A 37 -4.70 -5.89 7.49
CA ILE A 37 -4.77 -5.26 6.16
C ILE A 37 -5.68 -6.08 5.23
N LEU A 38 -5.54 -7.41 5.19
CA LEU A 38 -6.38 -8.25 4.35
C LEU A 38 -7.87 -8.13 4.73
N SER A 39 -8.19 -8.07 6.03
CA SER A 39 -9.54 -7.78 6.50
C SER A 39 -10.02 -6.38 6.08
N SER A 40 -9.15 -5.37 6.15
CA SER A 40 -9.51 -4.02 5.70
C SER A 40 -9.84 -4.00 4.20
N LEU A 41 -9.03 -4.65 3.37
CA LEU A 41 -9.28 -4.77 1.93
C LEU A 41 -10.54 -5.56 1.59
N GLN A 42 -10.98 -6.43 2.49
CA GLN A 42 -12.26 -7.16 2.36
C GLN A 42 -13.47 -6.27 2.66
N PHE A 43 -13.41 -5.47 3.73
CA PHE A 43 -14.60 -4.84 4.31
C PHE A 43 -14.69 -3.33 4.11
N ASN A 44 -13.59 -2.64 3.85
CA ASN A 44 -13.57 -1.18 3.72
C ASN A 44 -13.34 -0.76 2.27
N GLU A 45 -13.97 0.32 1.86
CA GLU A 45 -13.84 0.86 0.50
C GLU A 45 -12.41 1.28 0.20
N ASN A 46 -11.77 2.01 1.12
CA ASN A 46 -10.43 2.55 0.90
C ASN A 46 -9.47 2.12 2.00
N THR A 47 -8.37 1.48 1.60
CA THR A 47 -7.30 1.03 2.50
C THR A 47 -5.97 1.63 2.05
N SER A 48 -5.25 2.25 2.97
CA SER A 48 -3.93 2.86 2.73
C SER A 48 -2.84 2.18 3.56
N ILE A 49 -1.73 1.81 2.93
CA ILE A 49 -0.62 1.08 3.56
C ILE A 49 0.68 1.84 3.34
N ARG A 50 1.09 2.60 4.32
CA ARG A 50 2.42 3.19 4.40
C ARG A 50 3.39 2.16 4.99
N SER A 51 4.48 1.85 4.30
CA SER A 51 5.32 0.71 4.63
C SER A 51 6.80 1.00 4.50
N CYS A 52 7.61 0.42 5.37
CA CYS A 52 9.02 0.23 5.13
C CYS A 52 9.27 -0.80 4.00
N ASN A 53 10.55 -1.01 3.63
CA ASN A 53 10.93 -2.02 2.65
C ASN A 53 10.70 -3.44 3.19
N SER A 54 10.38 -4.36 2.26
CA SER A 54 10.30 -5.81 2.54
C SER A 54 9.39 -6.18 3.71
N ARG A 55 8.25 -5.50 3.86
CA ARG A 55 7.24 -5.81 4.89
C ARG A 55 6.05 -6.61 4.33
N GLY A 56 6.11 -6.93 3.03
CA GLY A 56 5.13 -7.78 2.36
C GLY A 56 3.84 -7.07 1.96
N LYS A 57 3.87 -5.74 1.70
CA LYS A 57 2.72 -4.99 1.21
C LYS A 57 2.17 -5.53 -0.12
N ASP A 58 3.06 -5.81 -1.08
CA ASP A 58 2.67 -6.34 -2.40
C ASP A 58 2.15 -7.78 -2.31
N PHE A 59 2.70 -8.58 -1.40
CA PHE A 59 2.23 -9.92 -1.11
C PHE A 59 0.79 -9.95 -0.58
N VAL A 60 0.44 -9.02 0.33
CA VAL A 60 -0.94 -8.91 0.84
C VAL A 60 -1.89 -8.43 -0.26
N PHE A 61 -1.45 -7.55 -1.16
CA PHE A 61 -2.23 -7.16 -2.33
C PHE A 61 -2.49 -8.34 -3.27
N ALA A 62 -1.48 -9.17 -3.51
CA ALA A 62 -1.68 -10.40 -4.28
C ALA A 62 -2.69 -11.36 -3.61
N CYS A 63 -2.61 -11.53 -2.28
CA CYS A 63 -3.60 -12.29 -1.53
C CYS A 63 -5.00 -11.70 -1.66
N ALA A 64 -5.16 -10.38 -1.51
CA ALA A 64 -6.46 -9.71 -1.62
C ALA A 64 -7.05 -9.84 -3.03
N GLY A 65 -6.25 -9.62 -4.06
CA GLY A 65 -6.68 -9.78 -5.45
C GLY A 65 -7.16 -11.20 -5.75
N ILE A 66 -6.45 -12.20 -5.24
CA ILE A 66 -6.83 -13.62 -5.38
C ILE A 66 -8.12 -13.90 -4.58
N CYS A 67 -8.22 -13.45 -3.34
CA CYS A 67 -9.46 -13.60 -2.58
C CYS A 67 -10.64 -12.99 -3.34
N ARG A 68 -10.50 -11.75 -3.82
CA ARG A 68 -11.56 -11.03 -4.53
C ARG A 68 -12.00 -11.79 -5.78
N ILE A 69 -11.04 -12.19 -6.63
CA ILE A 69 -11.36 -12.80 -7.91
C ILE A 69 -11.94 -14.22 -7.78
N TYR A 70 -11.57 -14.98 -6.75
CA TYR A 70 -12.06 -16.34 -6.58
C TYR A 70 -13.31 -16.46 -5.69
N LEU A 71 -13.47 -15.57 -4.72
CA LEU A 71 -14.58 -15.66 -3.75
C LEU A 71 -15.81 -14.84 -4.16
N VAL A 72 -15.65 -13.86 -5.05
CA VAL A 72 -16.80 -13.16 -5.67
C VAL A 72 -17.23 -13.94 -6.93
N PRO A 73 -18.50 -14.38 -7.00
CA PRO A 73 -18.91 -15.36 -8.04
C PRO A 73 -18.90 -14.82 -9.46
N LYS A 74 -19.36 -13.58 -9.65
CA LYS A 74 -19.57 -12.98 -10.98
C LYS A 74 -19.40 -11.46 -10.93
N ASP A 75 -19.26 -10.87 -12.10
CA ASP A 75 -19.14 -9.43 -12.33
C ASP A 75 -18.11 -8.77 -11.41
N VAL A 76 -16.89 -9.33 -11.45
CA VAL A 76 -15.77 -8.92 -10.62
C VAL A 76 -14.53 -8.60 -11.46
N LYS A 77 -14.00 -7.42 -11.29
CA LYS A 77 -12.75 -6.98 -11.92
C LYS A 77 -11.75 -6.56 -10.87
N VAL A 78 -10.57 -7.14 -10.95
CA VAL A 78 -9.44 -6.79 -10.07
C VAL A 78 -8.33 -6.17 -10.92
N ILE A 79 -7.96 -4.95 -10.60
CA ILE A 79 -6.94 -4.20 -11.28
C ILE A 79 -5.74 -4.00 -10.34
N LEU A 80 -4.58 -4.51 -10.76
CA LEU A 80 -3.32 -4.27 -10.09
C LEU A 80 -2.54 -3.26 -10.91
N THR A 81 -2.05 -2.19 -10.29
CA THR A 81 -1.29 -1.18 -11.01
C THR A 81 -0.11 -0.62 -10.22
N ALA A 82 0.87 -0.11 -10.95
CA ALA A 82 2.09 0.48 -10.42
C ALA A 82 2.62 1.54 -11.37
N PRO A 83 3.45 2.51 -10.91
CA PRO A 83 3.97 3.58 -11.76
C PRO A 83 4.86 3.10 -12.90
N THR A 84 5.48 1.91 -12.78
CA THR A 84 6.35 1.37 -13.84
C THR A 84 5.91 -0.01 -14.30
N GLY A 85 6.15 -0.31 -15.60
CA GLY A 85 5.84 -1.64 -16.15
C GLY A 85 6.60 -2.77 -15.45
N ARG A 86 7.83 -2.51 -14.98
CA ARG A 86 8.58 -3.50 -14.18
C ARG A 86 7.86 -3.85 -12.88
N GLN A 87 7.33 -2.87 -12.18
CA GLN A 87 6.59 -3.09 -10.93
C GLN A 87 5.27 -3.82 -11.20
N ALA A 88 4.49 -3.38 -12.16
CA ALA A 88 3.22 -4.01 -12.51
C ALA A 88 3.41 -5.44 -13.04
N TYR A 89 4.18 -5.61 -14.13
CA TYR A 89 4.24 -6.90 -14.82
C TYR A 89 5.23 -7.91 -14.23
N LYS A 90 6.34 -7.45 -13.63
CA LYS A 90 7.34 -8.38 -13.09
C LYS A 90 7.13 -8.63 -11.60
N ILE A 91 7.01 -7.56 -10.79
CA ILE A 91 6.94 -7.69 -9.32
C ILE A 91 5.56 -8.20 -8.89
N MET A 92 4.48 -7.51 -9.26
CA MET A 92 3.13 -7.91 -8.84
C MET A 92 2.73 -9.28 -9.40
N MET A 93 3.04 -9.57 -10.66
CA MET A 93 2.77 -10.89 -11.23
C MET A 93 3.62 -12.01 -10.60
N ALA A 94 4.83 -11.70 -10.11
CA ALA A 94 5.63 -12.67 -9.35
C ALA A 94 4.98 -12.98 -7.99
N GLU A 95 4.48 -11.96 -7.28
CA GLU A 95 3.74 -12.17 -6.01
C GLU A 95 2.43 -12.96 -6.24
N LEU A 96 1.68 -12.68 -7.30
CA LEU A 96 0.50 -13.48 -7.68
C LEU A 96 0.87 -14.96 -7.91
N ARG A 97 1.92 -15.23 -8.73
CA ARG A 97 2.38 -16.60 -8.97
C ARG A 97 2.79 -17.30 -7.69
N LYS A 98 3.50 -16.59 -6.82
CA LYS A 98 3.92 -17.10 -5.52
C LYS A 98 2.71 -17.47 -4.65
N VAL A 99 1.68 -16.63 -4.57
CA VAL A 99 0.46 -16.95 -3.83
C VAL A 99 -0.26 -18.15 -4.46
N LEU A 100 -0.47 -18.14 -5.77
CA LEU A 100 -1.15 -19.25 -6.48
C LEU A 100 -0.46 -20.59 -6.29
N SER A 101 0.88 -20.64 -6.28
CA SER A 101 1.65 -21.87 -6.08
C SER A 101 1.50 -22.49 -4.68
N THR A 102 0.94 -21.76 -3.73
CA THR A 102 0.73 -22.25 -2.36
C THR A 102 -0.63 -22.91 -2.13
N PHE A 103 -1.53 -22.86 -3.12
CA PHE A 103 -2.87 -23.42 -2.98
C PHE A 103 -2.85 -24.96 -2.91
N LYS A 104 -3.63 -25.50 -2.00
CA LYS A 104 -3.84 -26.95 -1.79
C LYS A 104 -5.02 -27.50 -2.58
N ILE A 105 -5.78 -26.61 -3.21
CA ILE A 105 -6.97 -26.91 -3.99
C ILE A 105 -6.79 -26.40 -5.42
N PRO A 106 -7.35 -27.05 -6.43
CA PRO A 106 -7.35 -26.52 -7.78
C PRO A 106 -8.17 -25.22 -7.84
N LEU A 107 -7.62 -24.23 -8.53
CA LEU A 107 -8.30 -22.99 -8.84
C LEU A 107 -8.66 -22.95 -10.32
N ASP A 108 -9.84 -22.38 -10.61
CA ASP A 108 -10.27 -22.10 -11.99
C ASP A 108 -9.50 -20.89 -12.55
N GLY A 109 -9.59 -20.70 -13.88
CA GLY A 109 -8.92 -19.59 -14.57
C GLY A 109 -7.51 -19.93 -15.05
N ARG A 110 -7.06 -19.15 -16.02
CA ARG A 110 -5.74 -19.29 -16.65
C ARG A 110 -4.85 -18.11 -16.28
N LEU A 111 -3.70 -18.39 -15.69
CA LEU A 111 -2.69 -17.38 -15.40
C LEU A 111 -1.99 -16.97 -16.71
N MET A 112 -2.11 -15.68 -17.05
CA MET A 112 -1.49 -15.03 -18.20
C MET A 112 -0.22 -14.25 -17.78
N ALA A 113 0.43 -13.61 -18.76
CA ALA A 113 1.59 -12.77 -18.49
C ALA A 113 1.26 -11.54 -17.63
N ASP A 114 0.05 -11.02 -17.77
CA ASP A 114 -0.44 -9.78 -17.20
C ASP A 114 -1.66 -9.94 -16.26
N GLY A 115 -2.10 -11.18 -15.96
CA GLY A 115 -3.27 -11.36 -15.10
C GLY A 115 -3.81 -12.78 -15.04
N ILE A 116 -5.08 -12.89 -14.67
CA ILE A 116 -5.84 -14.14 -14.62
C ILE A 116 -7.11 -13.96 -15.45
N LYS A 117 -7.31 -14.85 -16.43
CA LYS A 117 -8.51 -14.89 -17.26
C LYS A 117 -9.35 -16.11 -16.93
N PHE A 118 -10.65 -15.95 -17.07
CA PHE A 118 -11.64 -17.00 -16.87
C PHE A 118 -12.35 -17.30 -18.20
N TYR A 119 -12.78 -18.54 -18.38
CA TYR A 119 -13.43 -18.99 -19.58
C TYR A 119 -14.76 -19.64 -19.23
N ASP A 120 -15.72 -19.54 -20.12
CA ASP A 120 -17.01 -20.22 -19.99
C ASP A 120 -16.94 -21.71 -20.42
N LYS A 121 -18.07 -22.38 -20.41
CA LYS A 121 -18.15 -23.80 -20.80
C LYS A 121 -17.84 -24.05 -22.28
N ASN A 122 -17.95 -23.04 -23.11
CA ASN A 122 -17.65 -23.08 -24.55
C ASN A 122 -16.17 -22.73 -24.85
N GLY A 123 -15.40 -22.34 -23.83
CA GLY A 123 -14.03 -21.91 -23.97
C GLY A 123 -13.88 -20.45 -24.38
N GLU A 124 -14.95 -19.64 -24.31
CA GLU A 124 -14.92 -18.21 -24.56
C GLU A 124 -14.47 -17.44 -23.32
N GLU A 125 -13.67 -16.37 -23.52
CA GLU A 125 -13.19 -15.53 -22.41
C GLU A 125 -14.36 -14.80 -21.74
N ARG A 126 -14.42 -14.87 -20.43
CA ARG A 126 -15.40 -14.16 -19.61
C ARG A 126 -14.97 -12.72 -19.40
N GLY A 127 -15.65 -11.78 -20.06
CA GLY A 127 -15.42 -10.34 -19.88
C GLY A 127 -15.89 -9.78 -18.55
N ASP A 128 -16.77 -10.50 -17.84
CA ASP A 128 -17.33 -10.11 -16.54
C ASP A 128 -16.41 -10.47 -15.35
N LYS A 129 -15.36 -11.27 -15.59
CA LYS A 129 -14.51 -11.78 -14.51
C LYS A 129 -13.06 -11.89 -14.94
N PHE A 130 -12.18 -11.02 -14.42
CA PHE A 130 -10.75 -11.09 -14.65
C PHE A 130 -9.94 -10.35 -13.58
N LEU A 131 -8.67 -10.70 -13.46
CA LEU A 131 -7.65 -9.93 -12.75
C LEU A 131 -6.62 -9.51 -13.77
N ILE A 132 -6.30 -8.22 -13.83
CA ILE A 132 -5.29 -7.68 -14.74
C ILE A 132 -4.28 -6.81 -13.99
N SER A 133 -3.04 -6.83 -14.46
CA SER A 133 -1.97 -5.95 -14.00
C SER A 133 -1.47 -5.10 -15.16
N PHE A 134 -1.42 -3.78 -14.99
CA PHE A 134 -0.88 -2.87 -16.00
C PHE A 134 -0.20 -1.65 -15.40
N LYS A 135 0.62 -0.96 -16.22
CA LYS A 135 1.35 0.23 -15.82
C LYS A 135 0.40 1.43 -15.72
N ALA A 136 0.41 2.12 -14.56
CA ALA A 136 -0.20 3.43 -14.40
C ALA A 136 0.73 4.50 -15.02
N GLY A 137 0.45 4.95 -16.21
CA GLY A 137 1.24 5.98 -16.90
C GLY A 137 0.36 7.06 -17.52
N ASP A 138 0.93 8.24 -17.75
CA ASP A 138 0.20 9.45 -18.22
C ASP A 138 -0.53 9.22 -19.55
N LYS A 139 -0.03 8.32 -20.40
CA LYS A 139 -0.65 7.92 -21.65
C LYS A 139 -1.71 6.81 -21.51
N ALA A 140 -1.95 6.32 -20.29
CA ALA A 140 -2.82 5.19 -20.02
C ALA A 140 -4.20 5.59 -19.46
N LEU A 141 -4.58 6.87 -19.50
CA LEU A 141 -5.91 7.30 -19.04
C LEU A 141 -7.03 6.58 -19.79
N ASP A 142 -6.86 6.38 -21.10
CA ASP A 142 -7.83 5.64 -21.91
C ASP A 142 -7.93 4.16 -21.50
N ALA A 143 -6.85 3.58 -20.95
CA ALA A 143 -6.85 2.20 -20.50
C ALA A 143 -7.73 1.97 -19.25
N TRP A 144 -8.09 3.03 -18.52
CA TRP A 144 -9.02 2.96 -17.40
C TRP A 144 -10.49 2.90 -17.83
N ASN A 145 -10.77 3.35 -19.07
CA ASN A 145 -12.11 3.28 -19.63
C ASN A 145 -12.54 1.81 -19.79
N GLY A 146 -13.71 1.46 -19.22
CA GLY A 146 -14.29 0.12 -19.34
C GLY A 146 -14.00 -0.83 -18.16
N PHE A 147 -13.27 -0.43 -17.13
CA PHE A 147 -13.11 -1.24 -15.91
C PHE A 147 -14.29 -1.11 -14.93
N HIS A 148 -15.52 -0.99 -15.43
CA HIS A 148 -16.71 -0.97 -14.60
C HIS A 148 -17.22 -2.38 -14.35
N SER A 149 -17.57 -2.70 -13.11
CA SER A 149 -18.25 -3.94 -12.70
C SER A 149 -18.93 -3.75 -11.36
N LEU A 150 -19.85 -4.66 -11.01
CA LEU A 150 -20.52 -4.61 -9.70
C LEU A 150 -19.52 -4.73 -8.55
N HIS A 151 -18.43 -5.46 -8.77
CA HIS A 151 -17.42 -5.72 -7.74
C HIS A 151 -16.01 -5.35 -8.23
N THR A 152 -15.72 -4.05 -8.31
CA THR A 152 -14.42 -3.56 -8.76
C THR A 152 -13.46 -3.42 -7.58
N MET A 153 -12.24 -3.96 -7.73
CA MET A 153 -11.12 -3.76 -6.80
C MET A 153 -9.91 -3.21 -7.54
N ILE A 154 -9.37 -2.10 -7.07
CA ILE A 154 -8.15 -1.48 -7.60
C ILE A 154 -7.08 -1.47 -6.53
N LEU A 155 -5.93 -2.06 -6.81
CA LEU A 155 -4.78 -2.13 -5.91
C LEU A 155 -3.58 -1.45 -6.55
N MET A 156 -3.16 -0.33 -5.97
CA MET A 156 -2.07 0.51 -6.45
C MET A 156 -0.83 0.33 -5.58
N THR A 157 0.19 -0.34 -6.10
CA THR A 157 1.48 -0.45 -5.40
C THR A 157 2.43 0.64 -5.83
N GLU A 158 3.38 0.98 -4.94
CA GLU A 158 4.31 2.11 -5.11
C GLU A 158 3.57 3.43 -5.44
N ALA A 159 2.43 3.64 -4.76
CA ALA A 159 1.46 4.69 -5.05
C ALA A 159 2.03 6.12 -4.98
N THR A 160 3.15 6.34 -4.29
CA THR A 160 3.89 7.63 -4.26
C THR A 160 4.37 8.06 -5.64
N GLY A 161 4.58 7.11 -6.56
CA GLY A 161 5.01 7.37 -7.93
C GLY A 161 3.88 7.52 -8.95
N ILE A 162 2.61 7.39 -8.53
CA ILE A 162 1.43 7.50 -9.41
C ILE A 162 0.96 8.96 -9.43
N VAL A 163 0.68 9.48 -10.61
CA VAL A 163 0.18 10.85 -10.81
C VAL A 163 -1.29 10.98 -10.45
N GLN A 164 -1.74 12.20 -10.11
CA GLN A 164 -3.09 12.44 -9.59
C GLN A 164 -4.19 12.07 -10.61
N GLU A 165 -3.94 12.25 -11.89
CA GLU A 165 -4.88 11.94 -12.97
C GLU A 165 -5.25 10.45 -12.98
N ILE A 166 -4.30 9.57 -12.67
CA ILE A 166 -4.54 8.12 -12.56
C ILE A 166 -5.41 7.79 -11.33
N PHE A 167 -5.19 8.47 -10.20
CA PHE A 167 -6.09 8.30 -9.05
C PHE A 167 -7.51 8.73 -9.37
N ASN A 168 -7.67 9.84 -10.09
CA ASN A 168 -8.99 10.32 -10.51
C ASN A 168 -9.67 9.35 -11.48
N ALA A 169 -8.94 8.80 -12.44
CA ALA A 169 -9.46 7.80 -13.38
C ALA A 169 -9.87 6.50 -12.63
N ALA A 170 -9.05 6.03 -11.70
CA ALA A 170 -9.36 4.87 -10.88
C ALA A 170 -10.62 5.07 -10.01
N LYS A 171 -10.73 6.22 -9.36
CA LYS A 171 -11.95 6.60 -8.60
C LYS A 171 -13.17 6.64 -9.52
N GLY A 172 -13.03 7.14 -10.75
CA GLY A 172 -14.09 7.11 -11.75
C GLY A 172 -14.56 5.69 -12.06
N CYS A 173 -13.63 4.71 -12.19
CA CYS A 173 -13.99 3.30 -12.40
C CYS A 173 -14.77 2.69 -11.22
N LEU A 174 -14.55 3.19 -10.01
CA LEU A 174 -15.23 2.69 -8.80
C LEU A 174 -16.63 3.25 -8.61
N MET A 175 -16.97 4.38 -9.22
CA MET A 175 -18.27 5.07 -9.03
C MET A 175 -19.49 4.22 -9.42
N GLY A 176 -19.34 3.31 -10.39
CA GLY A 176 -20.40 2.40 -10.82
C GLY A 176 -20.40 1.04 -10.12
N SER A 177 -19.55 0.83 -9.13
CA SER A 177 -19.45 -0.42 -8.40
C SER A 177 -20.37 -0.42 -7.17
N GLU A 178 -21.11 -1.51 -6.94
CA GLU A 178 -21.89 -1.70 -5.71
C GLU A 178 -21.01 -2.03 -4.50
N ASP A 179 -19.83 -2.55 -4.75
CA ASP A 179 -18.88 -2.98 -3.72
C ASP A 179 -17.45 -2.60 -4.14
N PRO A 180 -17.14 -1.25 -4.17
CA PRO A 180 -15.84 -0.76 -4.61
C PRO A 180 -14.76 -1.02 -3.57
N ARG A 181 -13.53 -1.30 -4.02
CA ARG A 181 -12.34 -1.43 -3.16
C ARG A 181 -11.15 -0.72 -3.79
N LEU A 182 -10.55 0.19 -3.05
CA LEU A 182 -9.30 0.86 -3.40
C LEU A 182 -8.23 0.57 -2.35
N GLY A 183 -7.14 -0.05 -2.76
CA GLY A 183 -5.97 -0.27 -1.92
C GLY A 183 -4.78 0.52 -2.41
N LEU A 184 -4.15 1.30 -1.54
CA LEU A 184 -2.90 2.02 -1.79
C LEU A 184 -1.77 1.43 -0.96
N ALA A 185 -0.63 1.08 -1.57
CA ALA A 185 0.55 0.62 -0.85
C ALA A 185 1.79 1.39 -1.34
N PHE A 186 2.57 1.94 -0.41
CA PHE A 186 3.71 2.78 -0.77
C PHE A 186 4.76 2.87 0.33
N ASN A 187 5.96 3.29 -0.09
CA ASN A 187 6.98 3.81 0.82
C ASN A 187 6.84 5.34 0.89
N PRO A 188 7.00 5.96 2.06
CA PRO A 188 6.71 7.39 2.27
C PRO A 188 7.86 8.29 1.82
N PHE A 189 8.14 8.34 0.52
CA PHE A 189 9.22 9.16 -0.04
C PHE A 189 8.87 10.65 -0.11
N LYS A 190 7.59 10.99 -0.24
CA LYS A 190 7.11 12.37 -0.45
C LYS A 190 5.97 12.70 0.50
N ARG A 191 5.94 13.95 0.98
CA ARG A 191 4.83 14.52 1.78
C ARG A 191 3.80 15.23 0.90
N THR A 192 3.53 14.70 -0.29
CA THR A 192 2.61 15.30 -1.27
C THR A 192 1.83 14.21 -2.01
N GLY A 193 0.73 14.61 -2.68
CA GLY A 193 -0.10 13.75 -3.51
C GLY A 193 -1.04 12.85 -2.73
N GLU A 194 -1.77 11.99 -3.45
CA GLU A 194 -2.84 11.14 -2.89
C GLU A 194 -2.31 10.16 -1.83
N SER A 195 -1.13 9.56 -2.01
CA SER A 195 -0.54 8.65 -1.04
C SER A 195 -0.24 9.33 0.31
N TYR A 196 0.19 10.60 0.30
CA TYR A 196 0.34 11.38 1.53
C TYR A 196 -1.02 11.72 2.14
N ARG A 197 -1.96 12.22 1.33
CA ARG A 197 -3.32 12.55 1.77
C ARG A 197 -4.01 11.33 2.41
N SER A 198 -3.88 10.14 1.82
CA SER A 198 -4.49 8.91 2.32
C SER A 198 -4.02 8.48 3.72
N THR A 199 -2.88 8.99 4.18
CA THR A 199 -2.36 8.72 5.54
C THR A 199 -3.16 9.43 6.62
N TYR A 200 -3.74 10.60 6.31
CA TYR A 200 -4.38 11.49 7.27
C TYR A 200 -5.87 11.72 7.01
N SER A 201 -6.37 11.26 5.85
CA SER A 201 -7.78 11.40 5.48
C SER A 201 -8.63 10.32 6.14
N GLU A 202 -9.78 10.71 6.67
CA GLU A 202 -10.80 9.79 7.21
C GLU A 202 -11.45 8.90 6.14
N GLU A 203 -11.25 9.22 4.85
CA GLU A 203 -11.71 8.39 3.73
C GLU A 203 -11.00 7.02 3.68
N TYR A 204 -9.84 6.88 4.35
CA TYR A 204 -9.02 5.68 4.29
C TYR A 204 -8.83 5.03 5.66
N ILE A 205 -8.94 3.71 5.70
CA ILE A 205 -8.37 2.95 6.83
C ILE A 205 -6.87 2.83 6.61
N HIS A 206 -6.10 3.48 7.47
CA HIS A 206 -4.66 3.60 7.31
C HIS A 206 -3.87 2.60 8.16
N PHE A 207 -2.86 1.99 7.53
CA PHE A 207 -1.89 1.10 8.18
C PHE A 207 -0.46 1.62 8.02
N SER A 208 0.30 1.58 9.11
CA SER A 208 1.74 1.85 9.11
C SER A 208 2.53 0.58 9.42
N LEU A 209 3.49 0.24 8.57
CA LEU A 209 4.30 -0.97 8.67
C LEU A 209 5.79 -0.63 8.84
N SER A 210 6.29 -0.76 10.07
CA SER A 210 7.71 -0.62 10.39
C SER A 210 8.42 -1.99 10.38
N ALA A 211 9.69 -2.00 9.99
CA ALA A 211 10.56 -3.17 10.11
C ALA A 211 10.73 -3.61 11.57
N LEU A 212 10.79 -2.66 12.51
CA LEU A 212 10.93 -2.95 13.94
C LEU A 212 9.74 -3.75 14.50
N SER A 213 8.57 -3.66 13.86
CA SER A 213 7.38 -4.43 14.24
C SER A 213 7.29 -5.79 13.55
N SER A 214 8.22 -6.14 12.65
CA SER A 214 8.24 -7.44 11.96
C SER A 214 8.43 -8.60 12.96
N PRO A 215 7.68 -9.70 12.81
CA PRO A 215 7.93 -10.92 13.60
C PRO A 215 9.36 -11.42 13.51
N ASN A 216 9.99 -11.34 12.32
CA ASN A 216 11.37 -11.75 12.10
C ASN A 216 12.36 -10.90 12.92
N VAL A 217 12.14 -9.59 12.97
CA VAL A 217 12.99 -8.65 13.72
C VAL A 217 12.82 -8.84 15.22
N ARG A 218 11.57 -8.94 15.70
CA ARG A 218 11.27 -9.11 17.13
C ARG A 218 11.78 -10.43 17.70
N SER A 219 11.63 -11.51 16.93
CA SER A 219 12.04 -12.84 17.36
C SER A 219 13.52 -13.13 17.11
N LYS A 220 14.21 -12.28 16.33
CA LYS A 220 15.56 -12.50 15.80
C LYS A 220 15.68 -13.82 14.99
N LYS A 221 14.55 -14.31 14.45
CA LYS A 221 14.44 -15.56 13.68
C LYS A 221 13.67 -15.31 12.39
N MET A 222 13.98 -16.07 11.33
CA MET A 222 13.22 -16.03 10.08
C MET A 222 11.91 -16.81 10.23
N LEU A 223 10.86 -16.18 10.77
CA LEU A 223 9.54 -16.78 10.93
C LEU A 223 8.70 -16.70 9.66
N ILE A 224 8.87 -15.61 8.89
CA ILE A 224 8.15 -15.35 7.65
C ILE A 224 9.16 -15.06 6.56
N SER A 225 9.29 -15.99 5.61
CA SER A 225 10.20 -15.86 4.47
C SER A 225 9.83 -14.64 3.61
N GLY A 226 10.85 -13.90 3.16
CA GLY A 226 10.70 -12.72 2.31
C GLY A 226 10.36 -11.42 3.04
N GLN A 227 10.11 -11.45 4.36
CA GLN A 227 10.03 -10.22 5.16
C GLN A 227 11.41 -9.80 5.68
N VAL A 228 11.52 -8.49 5.95
CA VAL A 228 12.70 -7.89 6.58
C VAL A 228 13.07 -8.63 7.88
N ASP A 229 14.35 -8.92 8.05
CA ASP A 229 14.88 -9.63 9.20
C ASP A 229 15.69 -8.73 10.15
N TYR A 230 16.08 -9.30 11.27
CA TYR A 230 16.86 -8.63 12.30
C TYR A 230 18.23 -8.14 11.78
N HIS A 231 18.91 -8.91 10.95
CA HIS A 231 20.22 -8.57 10.41
C HIS A 231 20.13 -7.41 9.41
N ALA A 232 19.04 -7.32 8.64
CA ALA A 232 18.80 -6.20 7.75
C ALA A 232 18.65 -4.88 8.52
N VAL A 233 17.91 -4.87 9.65
CA VAL A 233 17.80 -3.71 10.52
C VAL A 233 19.16 -3.36 11.13
N LYS A 234 19.92 -4.34 11.61
CA LYS A 234 21.26 -4.12 12.16
C LYS A 234 22.23 -3.52 11.12
N ARG A 235 22.21 -4.01 9.89
CA ARG A 235 23.00 -3.41 8.78
C ARG A 235 22.56 -1.96 8.52
N ALA A 236 21.27 -1.67 8.54
CA ALA A 236 20.75 -0.32 8.34
C ALA A 236 21.22 0.65 9.45
N ILE A 237 21.26 0.21 10.71
CA ILE A 237 21.78 1.00 11.83
C ILE A 237 23.27 1.28 11.65
N ASN A 238 24.04 0.32 11.15
CA ASN A 238 25.48 0.47 10.92
C ASN A 238 25.81 1.21 9.61
N THR A 239 24.82 1.57 8.81
CA THR A 239 25.01 2.36 7.58
C THR A 239 25.25 3.83 7.96
N GLU A 240 26.36 4.38 7.53
CA GLU A 240 26.71 5.76 7.78
C GLU A 240 25.62 6.73 7.32
N GLY A 241 25.29 7.69 8.16
CA GLY A 241 24.28 8.71 7.86
C GLY A 241 22.83 8.26 7.95
N TRP A 242 22.53 7.00 8.35
CA TRP A 242 21.14 6.55 8.47
C TRP A 242 20.55 6.76 9.86
N VAL A 243 21.36 6.72 10.89
CA VAL A 243 20.97 6.99 12.28
C VAL A 243 22.04 7.83 12.98
N GLN A 244 21.64 8.46 14.07
CA GLN A 244 22.53 9.11 15.04
C GLN A 244 22.39 8.40 16.38
N SER A 245 23.49 7.99 16.99
CA SER A 245 23.48 7.51 18.38
C SER A 245 23.16 8.66 19.30
N ILE A 246 22.28 8.43 20.27
CA ILE A 246 21.84 9.41 21.27
C ILE A 246 21.88 8.81 22.67
N THR A 247 21.89 9.66 23.69
CA THR A 247 21.76 9.22 25.07
C THR A 247 20.28 8.96 25.42
N LYS A 248 20.02 8.36 26.60
CA LYS A 248 18.66 8.14 27.07
C LYS A 248 17.95 9.45 27.38
N GLU A 249 18.70 10.46 27.84
CA GLU A 249 18.20 11.79 28.17
C GLU A 249 17.77 12.58 26.93
N GLU A 250 18.41 12.31 25.78
CA GLU A 250 18.09 12.94 24.50
C GLU A 250 16.93 12.26 23.75
N PHE A 251 16.43 11.13 24.27
CA PHE A 251 15.40 10.33 23.63
C PHE A 251 14.07 11.09 23.52
N LYS A 252 13.56 11.22 22.27
CA LYS A 252 12.31 11.90 21.93
C LYS A 252 11.44 11.01 21.05
N PRO A 253 10.34 10.46 21.56
CA PRO A 253 9.44 9.59 20.80
C PRO A 253 8.81 10.29 19.57
N ASP A 254 8.55 11.59 19.65
CA ASP A 254 8.01 12.44 18.60
C ASP A 254 8.95 12.58 17.39
N LEU A 255 10.26 12.39 17.59
CA LEU A 255 11.27 12.30 16.55
C LEU A 255 11.46 10.87 16.00
N PHE A 256 10.63 9.91 16.43
CA PHE A 256 10.74 8.49 16.12
C PHE A 256 12.02 7.84 16.63
N ASP A 257 12.63 8.40 17.68
CA ASP A 257 13.77 7.78 18.33
C ASP A 257 13.43 6.37 18.79
N PHE A 258 14.36 5.44 18.66
CA PHE A 258 14.12 4.04 18.96
C PHE A 258 15.28 3.41 19.74
N LYS A 259 14.98 2.30 20.41
CA LYS A 259 15.97 1.48 21.11
C LYS A 259 16.23 0.21 20.34
N PHE A 260 17.51 -0.13 20.10
CA PHE A 260 17.92 -1.38 19.49
C PHE A 260 19.18 -1.92 20.18
N GLU A 261 19.20 -3.19 20.55
CA GLU A 261 20.31 -3.86 21.29
C GLU A 261 20.80 -3.06 22.51
N GLY A 262 19.89 -2.39 23.23
CA GLY A 262 20.23 -1.63 24.43
C GLY A 262 20.63 -0.18 24.20
N GLN A 263 20.97 0.21 22.99
CA GLN A 263 21.35 1.58 22.60
C GLN A 263 20.17 2.38 22.04
N TYR A 264 20.24 3.69 22.13
CA TYR A 264 19.24 4.63 21.62
C TYR A 264 19.73 5.31 20.36
N TYR A 265 18.84 5.47 19.39
CA TYR A 265 19.14 6.02 18.09
C TYR A 265 18.06 7.00 17.64
N ARG A 266 18.49 8.08 16.98
CA ARG A 266 17.64 9.00 16.23
C ARG A 266 17.70 8.68 14.74
N PRO A 267 16.57 8.35 14.09
CA PRO A 267 16.57 7.99 12.68
C PRO A 267 16.72 9.24 11.81
N LYS A 268 17.57 9.16 10.79
CA LYS A 268 17.61 10.10 9.68
C LYS A 268 16.70 9.64 8.53
N ASP A 269 16.50 10.46 7.51
CA ASP A 269 15.45 10.26 6.51
C ASP A 269 15.50 8.90 5.81
N GLN A 270 16.67 8.38 5.44
CA GLN A 270 16.75 7.07 4.81
C GLN A 270 16.27 5.94 5.74
N PHE A 271 16.62 6.00 7.01
CA PHE A 271 16.16 5.03 8.00
C PHE A 271 14.65 5.17 8.27
N ARG A 272 14.15 6.42 8.34
CA ARG A 272 12.72 6.69 8.51
C ARG A 272 11.90 6.07 7.38
N ILE A 273 12.27 6.33 6.13
CA ILE A 273 11.56 5.82 4.96
C ILE A 273 11.67 4.30 4.86
N ARG A 274 12.90 3.77 4.87
CA ARG A 274 13.19 2.38 4.47
C ARG A 274 13.01 1.36 5.58
N ILE A 275 13.17 1.77 6.84
CA ILE A 275 13.11 0.89 8.02
C ILE A 275 11.88 1.17 8.88
N LEU A 276 11.57 2.43 9.15
CA LEU A 276 10.42 2.76 9.98
C LEU A 276 9.11 2.85 9.17
N GLY A 277 9.18 3.08 7.85
CA GLY A 277 8.01 3.37 7.03
C GLY A 277 7.41 4.73 7.39
N GLU A 278 8.25 5.69 7.81
CA GLU A 278 7.87 7.05 8.19
C GLU A 278 8.35 8.07 7.17
N TYR A 279 7.62 9.19 7.06
CA TYR A 279 8.02 10.27 6.16
C TYR A 279 9.35 10.90 6.59
N PRO A 280 10.14 11.41 5.62
CA PRO A 280 11.38 12.15 5.92
C PRO A 280 11.05 13.40 6.73
N ILE A 281 12.03 13.90 7.53
CA ILE A 281 11.89 15.16 8.26
C ILE A 281 11.94 16.31 7.27
N GLU A 282 12.89 16.25 6.36
CA GLU A 282 13.09 17.23 5.30
C GLU A 282 12.64 16.65 3.95
N SER A 283 11.86 17.41 3.21
CA SER A 283 11.62 17.10 1.81
C SER A 283 12.76 17.72 1.02
N SER A 284 13.51 16.91 0.29
CA SER A 284 14.65 17.36 -0.53
C SER A 284 14.28 18.41 -1.58
N ASP A 285 12.98 18.60 -1.82
CA ASP A 285 12.43 19.47 -2.86
C ASP A 285 11.69 20.69 -2.27
N CYS A 286 11.78 20.94 -0.95
CA CYS A 286 11.09 22.05 -0.29
C CYS A 286 12.06 23.18 0.06
N LEU A 287 11.80 24.37 -0.50
CA LEU A 287 12.49 25.60 -0.13
C LEU A 287 12.24 26.00 1.34
N ILE A 288 11.04 25.66 1.85
CA ILE A 288 10.62 25.92 3.23
C ILE A 288 10.18 24.59 3.85
N PRO A 289 10.88 24.06 4.87
CA PRO A 289 10.48 22.86 5.58
C PRO A 289 9.05 22.98 6.13
N LEU A 290 8.24 21.91 6.00
CA LEU A 290 6.86 21.89 6.52
C LEU A 290 6.82 22.25 8.01
N GLU A 291 7.82 21.81 8.78
CA GLU A 291 7.95 22.11 10.20
C GLU A 291 8.02 23.62 10.47
N TRP A 292 8.63 24.41 9.59
CA TRP A 292 8.64 25.86 9.69
C TRP A 292 7.26 26.47 9.40
N LEU A 293 6.53 25.94 8.44
CA LEU A 293 5.17 26.35 8.15
C LEU A 293 4.24 26.04 9.33
N GLU A 294 4.32 24.83 9.86
CA GLU A 294 3.54 24.44 11.05
C GLU A 294 3.90 25.27 12.30
N ALA A 295 5.19 25.54 12.49
CA ALA A 295 5.65 26.41 13.58
C ALA A 295 5.15 27.84 13.40
N SER A 296 5.10 28.33 12.16
CA SER A 296 4.52 29.64 11.83
C SER A 296 3.02 29.67 12.11
N HIS A 297 2.26 28.65 11.69
CA HIS A 297 0.83 28.52 11.99
C HIS A 297 0.56 28.44 13.50
N ARG A 298 1.35 27.65 14.23
CA ARG A 298 1.22 27.60 15.70
C ARG A 298 1.49 28.94 16.36
N ARG A 299 2.45 29.72 15.87
CA ARG A 299 2.72 31.10 16.36
C ARG A 299 1.57 32.04 16.02
N TRP A 300 1.08 32.01 14.78
CA TRP A 300 -0.05 32.80 14.31
C TRP A 300 -1.29 32.55 15.17
N ASN A 301 -1.65 31.31 15.41
CA ASN A 301 -2.83 30.94 16.19
C ASN A 301 -2.73 31.32 17.68
N LYS A 302 -1.51 31.56 18.19
CA LYS A 302 -1.28 32.06 19.55
C LYS A 302 -1.33 33.59 19.66
N GLN A 303 -1.22 34.30 18.55
CA GLN A 303 -1.30 35.77 18.53
C GLN A 303 -2.77 36.20 18.63
N ARG A 304 -3.17 36.75 19.80
CA ARG A 304 -4.55 37.22 20.06
C ARG A 304 -4.90 38.58 19.42
N LYS A 305 -3.93 39.36 18.95
CA LYS A 305 -4.12 40.62 18.24
C LYS A 305 -3.13 40.71 17.09
N VAL A 306 -3.64 40.82 15.90
CA VAL A 306 -2.89 41.17 14.71
C VAL A 306 -3.28 42.61 14.38
N GLU A 307 -2.32 43.55 14.37
CA GLU A 307 -2.54 44.85 13.78
C GLU A 307 -2.80 44.69 12.30
N ASP A 308 -3.74 45.46 11.75
CA ASP A 308 -4.03 45.38 10.31
C ASP A 308 -2.77 45.58 9.48
N PRO A 309 -2.43 44.64 8.57
CA PRO A 309 -1.22 44.75 7.77
C PRO A 309 -1.31 45.96 6.85
N LYS A 310 -0.39 46.88 6.95
CA LYS A 310 -0.32 48.07 6.12
C LYS A 310 0.02 47.78 4.64
N ARG A 311 0.62 46.62 4.36
CA ARG A 311 0.95 46.15 2.99
C ARG A 311 1.02 44.67 2.96
N ILE A 312 0.50 44.02 1.92
CA ILE A 312 0.67 42.60 1.59
C ILE A 312 1.37 42.55 0.24
N THR A 313 2.51 41.87 0.17
CA THR A 313 3.16 41.56 -1.11
C THR A 313 3.07 40.06 -1.32
N LEU A 314 2.51 39.64 -2.45
CA LEU A 314 2.40 38.26 -2.84
C LEU A 314 3.16 38.10 -4.16
N ASP A 315 4.23 37.31 -4.13
CA ASP A 315 4.88 36.81 -5.35
C ASP A 315 4.39 35.38 -5.59
N VAL A 316 3.57 35.20 -6.59
CA VAL A 316 3.08 33.87 -6.99
C VAL A 316 3.97 33.40 -8.11
N ALA A 317 5.02 32.63 -7.76
CA ALA A 317 5.72 31.85 -8.74
C ALA A 317 4.73 30.80 -9.31
N GLY A 318 4.25 31.06 -10.52
CA GLY A 318 3.39 30.11 -11.25
C GLY A 318 4.15 28.81 -11.47
N MET A 319 3.45 27.66 -11.48
CA MET A 319 4.00 26.38 -11.90
C MET A 319 4.28 26.40 -13.43
N GLY A 320 5.03 27.36 -13.91
CA GLY A 320 5.54 27.42 -15.27
C GLY A 320 6.95 26.83 -15.31
N ARG A 321 7.21 26.01 -16.30
CA ARG A 321 8.60 25.69 -16.65
C ARG A 321 9.24 27.01 -17.07
N ASP A 322 10.02 27.61 -16.19
CA ASP A 322 10.93 28.68 -16.59
C ASP A 322 11.88 28.07 -17.60
N LYS A 323 11.65 28.40 -18.87
CA LYS A 323 12.66 28.28 -19.92
C LYS A 323 13.56 29.50 -19.78
N ASN A 324 14.72 29.32 -19.21
CA ASN A 324 15.92 30.06 -19.51
C ASN A 324 17.02 29.08 -19.88
#